data_d38220b8c56e2a3e4667dd9be9c3c387
#
_entry.id   d38220b8c56e2a3e4667dd9be9c3c387
#
_cell.length_a   1.000
_cell.length_b   1.000
_cell.length_c   1.000
_cell.angle_alpha   90.00
_cell.angle_beta   90.00
_cell.angle_gamma   90.00
#
_symmetry.space_group_name_H-M   'P 1'
#
loop_
_entity.id
_entity.type
_entity.pdbx_description
1 polymer ?
#
loop_
_entity_poly.entity_id
_entity_poly.type
_entity_poly.pdbx_seq_one_letter_code
_entity_poly.pdbx_strand_id
1 'polypeptide(L)'
;MLNSIRVTFKDSLVYGLGNIAVKVIGFILIPLYTDPKYFSLDDFGIIALLDITGLVLISVMASGLPQSLMRWFWDKDYSNNQKGMFFMALTTQLLVSILFCLILFPVTRQLSTVIFSTIDWSNTIRLLILSSALQAINNIINTLMRLQSKSVLFTVTNLSKLLIVLFLTIYFIIFRHMGVAGIYLAQVIGNFLLIVFLSGYAIKNCSIFFNISIFRSMSKYGFPILLSNFAAAALTVIDRYSLNSLTLLKYVAVYALAYKISSVLKLVIVDSIKMAITPLAMQKINSSDNQRFYSKTFLYSSFVLMLGIIAISLFSFEIIKLITGTKEYWSSYYVVPLLSLSVFFLNMRETSSYGLIITKKTRIMGINVVAASIINILLNILLIPKWNITGAALATLITQFIYWLLNYYFSQKKYFIPYEIRKLGILFLIGGIISFSGLLITDLHLLPRIIIKTFLLVGFPIFLYLLNFYETIELQAIKGFVTKWRNIKKFRENIESLKGIKNYN
;
A
#
# COMPACT_ATOMS: atom_id res chain seq x y z
N MET A 1 -11.64 22.53 -20.36
CA MET A 1 -11.99 21.34 -19.60
C MET A 1 -11.15 20.11 -19.99
N LEU A 2 -11.12 19.69 -21.27
CA LEU A 2 -10.30 18.55 -21.75
C LEU A 2 -8.79 18.68 -21.48
N ASN A 3 -8.21 19.87 -21.63
CA ASN A 3 -6.80 20.13 -21.32
C ASN A 3 -6.47 19.99 -19.82
N SER A 4 -7.36 20.44 -18.94
CA SER A 4 -7.15 20.26 -17.50
C SER A 4 -7.25 18.81 -17.08
N ILE A 5 -8.17 18.03 -17.66
CA ILE A 5 -8.30 16.57 -17.42
C ILE A 5 -7.04 15.84 -17.91
N ARG A 6 -6.52 16.21 -19.09
CA ARG A 6 -5.29 15.61 -19.66
C ARG A 6 -4.05 15.90 -18.78
N VAL A 7 -3.93 17.11 -18.27
CA VAL A 7 -2.85 17.49 -17.34
C VAL A 7 -2.97 16.72 -16.04
N THR A 8 -4.15 16.69 -15.44
CA THR A 8 -4.40 15.95 -14.18
C THR A 8 -4.13 14.45 -14.34
N PHE A 9 -4.50 13.85 -15.49
CA PHE A 9 -4.22 12.43 -15.76
C PHE A 9 -2.72 12.16 -15.94
N LYS A 10 -2.00 13.05 -16.64
CA LYS A 10 -0.54 12.97 -16.79
C LYS A 10 0.15 13.09 -15.42
N ASP A 11 -0.26 14.05 -14.60
CA ASP A 11 0.28 14.24 -13.26
C ASP A 11 0.00 13.02 -12.36
N SER A 12 -1.21 12.48 -12.41
CA SER A 12 -1.56 11.27 -11.67
C SER A 12 -0.72 10.07 -12.07
N LEU A 13 -0.43 9.90 -13.38
CA LEU A 13 0.48 8.86 -13.87
C LEU A 13 1.92 9.06 -13.37
N VAL A 14 2.43 10.28 -13.42
CA VAL A 14 3.79 10.60 -12.95
C VAL A 14 3.92 10.35 -11.44
N TYR A 15 2.94 10.80 -10.63
CA TYR A 15 2.89 10.50 -9.19
C TYR A 15 2.79 8.99 -8.92
N GLY A 16 1.97 8.28 -9.70
CA GLY A 16 1.78 6.84 -9.57
C GLY A 16 3.04 6.05 -9.87
N LEU A 17 3.68 6.33 -10.99
CA LEU A 17 4.94 5.71 -11.37
C LEU A 17 6.04 6.00 -10.37
N GLY A 18 6.12 7.24 -9.86
CA GLY A 18 7.06 7.60 -8.80
C GLY A 18 6.84 6.79 -7.52
N ASN A 19 5.60 6.66 -7.06
CA ASN A 19 5.27 5.88 -5.87
C ASN A 19 5.53 4.36 -6.06
N ILE A 20 5.26 3.81 -7.25
CA ILE A 20 5.56 2.41 -7.57
C ILE A 20 7.07 2.19 -7.56
N ALA A 21 7.85 3.05 -8.22
CA ALA A 21 9.30 2.95 -8.25
C ALA A 21 9.92 2.96 -6.86
N VAL A 22 9.45 3.85 -5.98
CA VAL A 22 9.87 3.91 -4.55
C VAL A 22 9.66 2.57 -3.84
N LYS A 23 8.55 1.90 -4.09
CA LYS A 23 8.24 0.64 -3.41
C LYS A 23 8.95 -0.57 -4.03
N VAL A 24 9.14 -0.58 -5.35
CA VAL A 24 9.88 -1.64 -6.07
C VAL A 24 11.35 -1.69 -5.60
N ILE A 25 11.98 -0.54 -5.35
CA ILE A 25 13.36 -0.51 -4.84
C ILE A 25 13.46 -1.15 -3.44
N GLY A 26 12.40 -1.10 -2.62
CA GLY A 26 12.35 -1.83 -1.35
C GLY A 26 12.50 -3.35 -1.50
N PHE A 27 12.19 -3.90 -2.69
CA PHE A 27 12.42 -5.32 -3.00
C PHE A 27 13.89 -5.61 -3.37
N ILE A 28 14.61 -4.64 -3.93
CA ILE A 28 16.03 -4.78 -4.31
C ILE A 28 16.89 -5.05 -3.07
N LEU A 29 16.48 -4.56 -1.90
CA LEU A 29 17.20 -4.77 -0.64
C LEU A 29 16.89 -6.12 0.05
N ILE A 30 15.88 -6.88 -0.40
CA ILE A 30 15.53 -8.16 0.24
C ILE A 30 16.71 -9.14 0.19
N PRO A 31 17.41 -9.37 -0.94
CA PRO A 31 18.57 -10.26 -0.96
C PRO A 31 19.64 -9.85 0.05
N LEU A 32 19.90 -8.53 0.21
CA LEU A 32 20.85 -8.03 1.18
C LEU A 32 20.39 -8.28 2.63
N TYR A 33 19.11 -8.07 2.92
CA TYR A 33 18.54 -8.24 4.27
C TYR A 33 18.36 -9.71 4.66
N THR A 34 18.36 -10.63 3.70
CA THR A 34 18.26 -12.07 3.93
C THR A 34 19.57 -12.81 3.75
N ASP A 35 20.66 -12.12 3.47
CA ASP A 35 22.00 -12.69 3.38
C ASP A 35 22.56 -12.92 4.79
N PRO A 36 22.86 -14.17 5.17
CA PRO A 36 23.37 -14.54 6.50
C PRO A 36 24.72 -13.92 6.83
N LYS A 37 25.43 -13.39 5.84
CA LYS A 37 26.68 -12.66 6.02
C LYS A 37 26.47 -11.34 6.78
N TYR A 38 25.31 -10.70 6.61
CA TYR A 38 25.04 -9.37 7.16
C TYR A 38 23.94 -9.37 8.21
N PHE A 39 22.95 -10.26 8.11
CA PHE A 39 21.77 -10.29 8.98
C PHE A 39 21.35 -11.72 9.32
N SER A 40 21.06 -11.94 10.59
CA SER A 40 20.37 -13.14 11.06
C SER A 40 18.87 -13.09 10.69
N LEU A 41 18.19 -14.22 10.84
CA LEU A 41 16.73 -14.29 10.67
C LEU A 41 16.02 -13.35 11.66
N ASP A 42 16.51 -13.28 12.91
CA ASP A 42 15.94 -12.39 13.93
C ASP A 42 16.18 -10.92 13.60
N ASP A 43 17.32 -10.53 13.03
CA ASP A 43 17.57 -9.16 12.57
C ASP A 43 16.56 -8.73 11.51
N PHE A 44 16.19 -9.62 10.58
CA PHE A 44 15.13 -9.31 9.61
C PHE A 44 13.76 -9.15 10.29
N GLY A 45 13.48 -9.92 11.35
CA GLY A 45 12.31 -9.74 12.20
C GLY A 45 12.29 -8.37 12.88
N ILE A 46 13.44 -7.93 13.41
CA ILE A 46 13.62 -6.60 14.01
C ILE A 46 13.40 -5.49 12.97
N ILE A 47 14.00 -5.60 11.79
CA ILE A 47 13.77 -4.66 10.68
C ILE A 47 12.27 -4.58 10.37
N ALA A 48 11.59 -5.72 10.29
CA ALA A 48 10.17 -5.74 9.99
C ALA A 48 9.31 -5.06 11.07
N LEU A 49 9.64 -5.23 12.35
CA LEU A 49 8.95 -4.55 13.47
C LEU A 49 9.26 -3.04 13.50
N LEU A 50 10.50 -2.66 13.27
CA LEU A 50 10.90 -1.26 13.22
C LEU A 50 10.27 -0.54 12.03
N ASP A 51 10.20 -1.16 10.84
CA ASP A 51 9.55 -0.59 9.65
C ASP A 51 8.08 -0.28 9.91
N ILE A 52 7.33 -1.21 10.53
CA ILE A 52 5.92 -0.98 10.85
C ILE A 52 5.74 0.02 12.00
N THR A 53 6.64 0.05 12.98
CA THR A 53 6.67 1.08 14.02
C THR A 53 6.85 2.46 13.41
N GLY A 54 7.76 2.58 12.44
CA GLY A 54 7.98 3.81 11.68
C GLY A 54 6.73 4.28 10.94
N LEU A 55 5.97 3.37 10.33
CA LEU A 55 4.68 3.71 9.67
C LEU A 55 3.67 4.29 10.68
N VAL A 56 3.57 3.72 11.87
CA VAL A 56 2.69 4.22 12.94
C VAL A 56 3.17 5.60 13.41
N LEU A 57 4.46 5.75 13.69
CA LEU A 57 5.05 7.02 14.14
C LEU A 57 4.81 8.14 13.11
N ILE A 58 5.07 7.90 11.83
CA ILE A 58 4.83 8.87 10.76
C ILE A 58 3.33 9.24 10.70
N SER A 59 2.44 8.25 10.81
CA SER A 59 0.99 8.47 10.77
C SER A 59 0.50 9.37 11.92
N VAL A 60 1.02 9.14 13.13
CA VAL A 60 0.68 9.93 14.32
C VAL A 60 1.32 11.31 14.27
N MET A 61 2.61 11.41 13.95
CA MET A 61 3.33 12.68 13.86
C MET A 61 2.77 13.60 12.77
N ALA A 62 2.25 13.05 11.65
CA ALA A 62 1.62 13.85 10.60
C ALA A 62 0.34 14.56 11.06
N SER A 63 -0.28 14.13 12.17
CA SER A 63 -1.39 14.82 12.88
C SER A 63 -2.57 15.25 11.99
N GLY A 64 -2.75 14.63 10.81
CA GLY A 64 -3.77 15.00 9.83
C GLY A 64 -3.51 16.34 9.13
N LEU A 65 -2.35 16.99 9.37
CA LEU A 65 -1.99 18.30 8.79
C LEU A 65 -1.90 18.29 7.26
N PRO A 66 -1.33 17.24 6.59
CA PRO A 66 -1.32 17.19 5.12
C PRO A 66 -2.73 17.29 4.52
N GLN A 67 -3.70 16.56 5.08
CA GLN A 67 -5.09 16.56 4.63
C GLN A 67 -5.80 17.89 4.93
N SER A 68 -5.52 18.48 6.10
CA SER A 68 -6.02 19.80 6.46
C SER A 68 -5.49 20.86 5.50
N LEU A 69 -4.19 20.87 5.20
CA LEU A 69 -3.61 21.79 4.23
C LEU A 69 -4.25 21.62 2.84
N MET A 70 -4.46 20.39 2.38
CA MET A 70 -5.12 20.13 1.10
C MET A 70 -6.56 20.67 1.05
N ARG A 71 -7.29 20.64 2.15
CA ARG A 71 -8.68 21.12 2.22
C ARG A 71 -8.79 22.63 2.18
N TRP A 72 -7.89 23.35 2.86
CA TRP A 72 -7.98 24.81 3.01
C TRP A 72 -7.19 25.58 1.95
N PHE A 73 -6.20 24.99 1.32
CA PHE A 73 -5.28 25.66 0.40
C PHE A 73 -5.97 26.37 -0.78
N TRP A 74 -7.07 25.81 -1.27
CA TRP A 74 -7.87 26.37 -2.39
C TRP A 74 -9.22 26.92 -1.93
N ASP A 75 -9.43 27.12 -0.63
CA ASP A 75 -10.66 27.72 -0.11
C ASP A 75 -10.71 29.20 -0.51
N LYS A 76 -11.88 29.65 -1.01
CA LYS A 76 -12.08 31.01 -1.52
C LYS A 76 -11.78 32.07 -0.46
N ASP A 77 -12.14 31.82 0.80
CA ASP A 77 -11.94 32.74 1.90
C ASP A 77 -10.46 32.95 2.24
N TYR A 78 -9.57 32.04 1.79
CA TYR A 78 -8.14 32.02 2.13
C TYR A 78 -7.22 32.03 0.91
N SER A 79 -7.76 32.25 -0.30
CA SER A 79 -7.02 32.19 -1.56
C SER A 79 -5.79 33.10 -1.61
N ASN A 80 -5.81 34.22 -0.89
CA ASN A 80 -4.70 35.19 -0.81
C ASN A 80 -3.64 34.80 0.25
N ASN A 81 -3.89 33.79 1.10
CA ASN A 81 -3.02 33.43 2.23
C ASN A 81 -2.41 32.05 2.12
N GLN A 82 -2.30 31.50 0.91
CA GLN A 82 -1.76 30.16 0.68
C GLN A 82 -0.36 29.94 1.27
N LYS A 83 0.54 30.93 1.11
CA LYS A 83 1.89 30.89 1.68
C LYS A 83 1.88 30.91 3.20
N GLY A 84 0.95 31.65 3.81
CA GLY A 84 0.76 31.69 5.25
C GLY A 84 0.21 30.39 5.81
N MET A 85 -0.75 29.76 5.11
CA MET A 85 -1.27 28.44 5.50
C MET A 85 -0.20 27.36 5.41
N PHE A 86 0.64 27.38 4.38
CA PHE A 86 1.77 26.46 4.28
C PHE A 86 2.78 26.69 5.40
N PHE A 87 3.15 27.93 5.69
CA PHE A 87 4.02 28.30 6.81
C PHE A 87 3.47 27.77 8.14
N MET A 88 2.20 27.98 8.41
CA MET A 88 1.52 27.52 9.64
C MET A 88 1.50 25.99 9.73
N ALA A 89 1.22 25.29 8.64
CA ALA A 89 1.25 23.81 8.60
C ALA A 89 2.68 23.27 8.80
N LEU A 90 3.69 23.89 8.17
CA LEU A 90 5.08 23.49 8.28
C LEU A 90 5.65 23.73 9.68
N THR A 91 5.40 24.91 10.26
CA THR A 91 5.84 25.24 11.63
C THR A 91 5.16 24.36 12.67
N THR A 92 3.86 24.10 12.52
CA THR A 92 3.15 23.16 13.40
C THR A 92 3.74 21.76 13.29
N GLN A 93 4.03 21.28 12.07
CA GLN A 93 4.63 19.97 11.88
C GLN A 93 6.02 19.89 12.50
N LEU A 94 6.83 20.94 12.37
CA LEU A 94 8.16 21.02 13.03
C LEU A 94 8.01 20.92 14.56
N LEU A 95 7.10 21.69 15.15
CA LEU A 95 6.86 21.66 16.61
C LEU A 95 6.37 20.29 17.07
N VAL A 96 5.42 19.70 16.35
CA VAL A 96 4.92 18.34 16.65
C VAL A 96 6.06 17.33 16.55
N SER A 97 6.88 17.38 15.51
CA SER A 97 8.03 16.46 15.33
C SER A 97 9.05 16.61 16.47
N ILE A 98 9.38 17.83 16.86
CA ILE A 98 10.29 18.10 17.98
C ILE A 98 9.69 17.58 19.30
N LEU A 99 8.41 17.87 19.56
CA LEU A 99 7.73 17.42 20.75
C LEU A 99 7.73 15.89 20.87
N PHE A 100 7.43 15.17 19.78
CA PHE A 100 7.50 13.71 19.78
C PHE A 100 8.91 13.19 20.01
N CYS A 101 9.95 13.83 19.43
CA CYS A 101 11.34 13.46 19.72
C CYS A 101 11.67 13.68 21.19
N LEU A 102 11.28 14.81 21.79
CA LEU A 102 11.54 15.12 23.20
C LEU A 102 10.85 14.12 24.15
N ILE A 103 9.63 13.70 23.82
CA ILE A 103 8.86 12.74 24.63
C ILE A 103 9.40 11.31 24.47
N LEU A 104 9.70 10.90 23.23
CA LEU A 104 10.02 9.50 22.93
C LEU A 104 11.51 9.17 23.15
N PHE A 105 12.45 10.11 23.03
CA PHE A 105 13.87 9.83 23.21
C PHE A 105 14.23 9.33 24.61
N PRO A 106 13.70 9.91 25.71
CA PRO A 106 13.96 9.40 27.06
C PRO A 106 13.45 7.98 27.28
N VAL A 107 12.32 7.61 26.64
CA VAL A 107 11.66 6.30 26.83
C VAL A 107 12.10 5.23 25.83
N THR A 108 13.13 5.49 24.99
CA THR A 108 13.60 4.53 23.98
C THR A 108 14.12 3.22 24.59
N ARG A 109 14.70 3.24 25.78
CA ARG A 109 15.12 2.02 26.49
C ARG A 109 13.93 1.16 26.85
N GLN A 110 12.88 1.76 27.41
CA GLN A 110 11.63 1.07 27.76
C GLN A 110 10.93 0.53 26.51
N LEU A 111 10.90 1.31 25.43
CA LEU A 111 10.35 0.85 24.14
C LEU A 111 11.14 -0.35 23.60
N SER A 112 12.47 -0.32 23.70
CA SER A 112 13.32 -1.44 23.28
C SER A 112 13.01 -2.71 24.08
N THR A 113 12.91 -2.60 25.41
CA THR A 113 12.58 -3.76 26.27
C THR A 113 11.17 -4.29 26.03
N VAL A 114 10.19 -3.42 25.81
CA VAL A 114 8.79 -3.84 25.53
C VAL A 114 8.67 -4.53 24.17
N ILE A 115 9.35 -4.03 23.13
CA ILE A 115 9.22 -4.59 21.77
C ILE A 115 10.14 -5.79 21.55
N PHE A 116 11.38 -5.75 22.05
CA PHE A 116 12.43 -6.72 21.73
C PHE A 116 12.96 -7.50 22.94
N SER A 117 12.46 -7.23 24.15
CA SER A 117 12.92 -7.82 25.42
C SER A 117 14.39 -7.53 25.74
N THR A 118 15.04 -6.61 25.02
CA THR A 118 16.42 -6.16 25.25
C THR A 118 16.53 -4.65 25.15
N ILE A 119 17.60 -4.05 25.71
CA ILE A 119 17.88 -2.61 25.62
C ILE A 119 18.71 -2.23 24.40
N ASP A 120 19.24 -3.21 23.67
CA ASP A 120 20.27 -3.02 22.63
C ASP A 120 19.78 -2.18 21.45
N TRP A 121 18.49 -2.21 21.17
CA TRP A 121 17.85 -1.52 20.05
C TRP A 121 17.47 -0.07 20.33
N SER A 122 17.75 0.45 21.55
CA SER A 122 17.35 1.80 21.97
C SER A 122 17.92 2.90 21.04
N ASN A 123 19.17 2.77 20.60
CA ASN A 123 19.77 3.73 19.66
C ASN A 123 19.16 3.64 18.26
N THR A 124 18.84 2.42 17.79
CA THR A 124 18.14 2.19 16.52
C THR A 124 16.74 2.78 16.54
N ILE A 125 16.02 2.64 17.68
CA ILE A 125 14.70 3.27 17.89
C ILE A 125 14.82 4.80 17.86
N ARG A 126 15.89 5.41 18.43
CA ARG A 126 16.14 6.86 18.29
C ARG A 126 16.29 7.29 16.84
N LEU A 127 17.06 6.55 16.05
CA LEU A 127 17.22 6.82 14.62
C LEU A 127 15.87 6.68 13.88
N LEU A 128 15.07 5.68 14.23
CA LEU A 128 13.73 5.47 13.67
C LEU A 128 12.81 6.66 13.99
N ILE A 129 12.77 7.12 15.24
CA ILE A 129 11.96 8.29 15.67
C ILE A 129 12.38 9.53 14.89
N LEU A 130 13.69 9.79 14.81
CA LEU A 130 14.23 10.93 14.08
C LEU A 130 13.92 10.86 12.57
N SER A 131 14.11 9.69 11.96
CA SER A 131 13.76 9.45 10.56
C SER A 131 12.27 9.68 10.31
N SER A 132 11.40 9.21 11.22
CA SER A 132 9.94 9.39 11.14
C SER A 132 9.53 10.86 11.26
N ALA A 133 10.16 11.61 12.16
CA ALA A 133 9.95 13.04 12.34
C ALA A 133 10.34 13.85 11.08
N LEU A 134 11.51 13.58 10.52
CA LEU A 134 11.97 14.20 9.26
C LEU A 134 11.05 13.82 8.08
N GLN A 135 10.60 12.57 8.02
CA GLN A 135 9.67 12.12 6.99
C GLN A 135 8.31 12.82 7.11
N ALA A 136 7.81 13.06 8.32
CA ALA A 136 6.55 13.79 8.54
C ALA A 136 6.66 15.25 8.05
N ILE A 137 7.80 15.92 8.25
CA ILE A 137 8.10 17.24 7.70
C ILE A 137 8.12 17.20 6.16
N ASN A 138 8.81 16.23 5.58
CA ASN A 138 8.85 16.03 4.12
C ASN A 138 7.43 15.82 3.54
N ASN A 139 6.53 15.17 4.28
CA ASN A 139 5.15 14.97 3.84
C ASN A 139 4.37 16.28 3.66
N ILE A 140 4.63 17.31 4.48
CA ILE A 140 4.02 18.65 4.30
C ILE A 140 4.56 19.31 3.03
N ILE A 141 5.88 19.27 2.78
CA ILE A 141 6.49 19.84 1.58
C ILE A 141 6.00 19.10 0.32
N ASN A 142 5.94 17.78 0.37
CA ASN A 142 5.38 16.95 -0.69
C ASN A 142 3.89 17.25 -0.95
N THR A 143 3.14 17.61 0.09
CA THR A 143 1.73 18.02 -0.06
C THR A 143 1.62 19.34 -0.80
N LEU A 144 2.48 20.32 -0.51
CA LEU A 144 2.53 21.57 -1.26
C LEU A 144 2.84 21.35 -2.75
N MET A 145 3.83 20.47 -3.06
CA MET A 145 4.16 20.15 -4.46
C MET A 145 2.93 19.59 -5.20
N ARG A 146 2.16 18.70 -4.54
CA ARG A 146 0.92 18.16 -5.12
C ARG A 146 -0.15 19.23 -5.32
N LEU A 147 -0.32 20.13 -4.36
CA LEU A 147 -1.27 21.26 -4.46
C LEU A 147 -0.91 22.23 -5.60
N GLN A 148 0.38 22.40 -5.86
CA GLN A 148 0.87 23.25 -6.97
C GLN A 148 1.07 22.49 -8.28
N SER A 149 0.62 21.20 -8.38
CA SER A 149 0.78 20.33 -9.55
C SER A 149 2.24 20.19 -10.03
N LYS A 150 3.20 20.24 -9.09
CA LYS A 150 4.64 20.06 -9.36
C LYS A 150 5.02 18.57 -9.41
N SER A 151 4.33 17.79 -10.27
CA SER A 151 4.46 16.33 -10.33
C SER A 151 5.89 15.86 -10.64
N VAL A 152 6.58 16.54 -11.55
CA VAL A 152 7.97 16.21 -11.91
C VAL A 152 8.91 16.46 -10.74
N LEU A 153 8.81 17.63 -10.08
CA LEU A 153 9.64 17.95 -8.91
C LEU A 153 9.42 16.92 -7.79
N PHE A 154 8.17 16.60 -7.48
CA PHE A 154 7.82 15.57 -6.51
C PHE A 154 8.46 14.22 -6.84
N THR A 155 8.32 13.76 -8.09
CA THR A 155 8.84 12.45 -8.50
C THR A 155 10.35 12.42 -8.48
N VAL A 156 11.02 13.41 -9.06
CA VAL A 156 12.48 13.48 -9.10
C VAL A 156 13.07 13.53 -7.69
N THR A 157 12.55 14.40 -6.82
CA THR A 157 13.10 14.54 -5.46
C THR A 157 12.89 13.28 -4.61
N ASN A 158 11.73 12.64 -4.70
CA ASN A 158 11.47 11.40 -3.96
C ASN A 158 12.28 10.22 -4.51
N LEU A 159 12.49 10.12 -5.83
CA LEU A 159 13.37 9.12 -6.43
C LEU A 159 14.85 9.37 -6.04
N SER A 160 15.32 10.62 -6.08
CA SER A 160 16.68 10.96 -5.66
C SER A 160 16.91 10.60 -4.19
N LYS A 161 15.98 10.96 -3.29
CA LYS A 161 16.04 10.54 -1.88
C LYS A 161 16.15 9.02 -1.75
N LEU A 162 15.32 8.30 -2.48
CA LEU A 162 15.30 6.85 -2.44
C LEU A 162 16.62 6.22 -2.88
N LEU A 163 17.23 6.73 -3.98
CA LEU A 163 18.53 6.28 -4.43
C LEU A 163 19.62 6.59 -3.40
N ILE A 164 19.59 7.78 -2.80
CA ILE A 164 20.53 8.15 -1.73
C ILE A 164 20.38 7.18 -0.54
N VAL A 165 19.16 6.92 -0.09
CA VAL A 165 18.91 5.98 1.01
C VAL A 165 19.37 4.57 0.64
N LEU A 166 19.12 4.11 -0.59
CA LEU A 166 19.56 2.80 -1.08
C LEU A 166 21.09 2.69 -1.02
N PHE A 167 21.82 3.64 -1.61
CA PHE A 167 23.28 3.64 -1.63
C PHE A 167 23.88 3.75 -0.23
N LEU A 168 23.34 4.61 0.63
CA LEU A 168 23.79 4.74 2.01
C LEU A 168 23.50 3.48 2.82
N THR A 169 22.34 2.83 2.62
CA THR A 169 22.02 1.57 3.28
C THR A 169 23.04 0.49 2.91
N ILE A 170 23.33 0.32 1.62
CA ILE A 170 24.35 -0.62 1.14
C ILE A 170 25.73 -0.27 1.73
N TYR A 171 26.11 1.00 1.72
CA TYR A 171 27.38 1.47 2.28
C TYR A 171 27.51 1.17 3.77
N PHE A 172 26.48 1.50 4.57
CA PHE A 172 26.53 1.28 6.02
C PHE A 172 26.50 -0.20 6.39
N ILE A 173 25.81 -1.04 5.63
CA ILE A 173 25.74 -2.48 5.90
C ILE A 173 27.05 -3.16 5.47
N ILE A 174 27.47 -2.97 4.22
CA ILE A 174 28.58 -3.75 3.61
C ILE A 174 29.95 -3.21 4.08
N PHE A 175 30.16 -1.89 4.09
CA PHE A 175 31.47 -1.31 4.35
C PHE A 175 31.66 -0.87 5.81
N ARG A 176 30.59 -0.45 6.48
CA ARG A 176 30.65 0.03 7.87
C ARG A 176 30.17 -0.99 8.90
N HIS A 177 29.61 -2.12 8.47
CA HIS A 177 29.11 -3.20 9.32
C HIS A 177 28.16 -2.73 10.44
N MET A 178 27.32 -1.71 10.15
CA MET A 178 26.43 -1.11 11.16
C MET A 178 25.14 -1.91 11.37
N GLY A 179 24.93 -3.01 10.65
CA GLY A 179 23.74 -3.85 10.78
C GLY A 179 22.42 -3.07 10.62
N VAL A 180 21.44 -3.37 11.47
CA VAL A 180 20.10 -2.74 11.42
C VAL A 180 20.13 -1.23 11.61
N ALA A 181 21.04 -0.72 12.47
CA ALA A 181 21.15 0.72 12.73
C ALA A 181 21.53 1.50 11.47
N GLY A 182 22.36 0.92 10.58
CA GLY A 182 22.78 1.51 9.32
C GLY A 182 21.61 1.82 8.40
N ILE A 183 20.55 1.02 8.41
CA ILE A 183 19.33 1.23 7.61
C ILE A 183 18.64 2.52 8.04
N TYR A 184 18.41 2.69 9.33
CA TYR A 184 17.69 3.87 9.86
C TYR A 184 18.55 5.13 9.84
N LEU A 185 19.88 5.01 9.97
CA LEU A 185 20.80 6.13 9.77
C LEU A 185 20.76 6.62 8.31
N ALA A 186 20.75 5.71 7.33
CA ALA A 186 20.59 6.07 5.92
C ALA A 186 19.25 6.80 5.66
N GLN A 187 18.16 6.36 6.30
CA GLN A 187 16.87 7.04 6.21
C GLN A 187 16.90 8.44 6.84
N VAL A 188 17.56 8.62 7.99
CA VAL A 188 17.72 9.94 8.62
C VAL A 188 18.47 10.88 7.67
N ILE A 189 19.61 10.44 7.14
CA ILE A 189 20.41 11.25 6.22
C ILE A 189 19.63 11.58 4.95
N GLY A 190 18.98 10.60 4.33
CA GLY A 190 18.20 10.81 3.12
C GLY A 190 17.02 11.77 3.31
N ASN A 191 16.30 11.66 4.44
CA ASN A 191 15.22 12.59 4.77
C ASN A 191 15.73 13.99 5.07
N PHE A 192 16.85 14.11 5.78
CA PHE A 192 17.49 15.40 6.08
C PHE A 192 17.98 16.09 4.82
N LEU A 193 18.72 15.38 3.95
CA LEU A 193 19.21 15.93 2.68
C LEU A 193 18.05 16.41 1.79
N LEU A 194 16.91 15.69 1.77
CA LEU A 194 15.73 16.13 1.05
C LEU A 194 15.19 17.45 1.59
N ILE A 195 15.12 17.64 2.92
CA ILE A 195 14.70 18.89 3.54
C ILE A 195 15.65 20.03 3.14
N VAL A 196 16.97 19.80 3.23
CA VAL A 196 17.98 20.78 2.84
C VAL A 196 17.84 21.16 1.36
N PHE A 197 17.71 20.18 0.48
CA PHE A 197 17.52 20.41 -0.96
C PHE A 197 16.25 21.21 -1.27
N LEU A 198 15.16 20.93 -0.55
CA LEU A 198 13.87 21.60 -0.73
C LEU A 198 13.70 22.86 0.11
N SER A 199 14.69 23.25 0.92
CA SER A 199 14.59 24.44 1.80
C SER A 199 14.32 25.71 1.03
N GLY A 200 15.02 25.96 -0.09
CA GLY A 200 14.79 27.11 -0.95
C GLY A 200 13.36 27.14 -1.55
N TYR A 201 12.84 25.97 -1.95
CA TYR A 201 11.46 25.85 -2.42
C TYR A 201 10.45 26.13 -1.29
N ALA A 202 10.68 25.57 -0.10
CA ALA A 202 9.82 25.78 1.06
C ALA A 202 9.82 27.24 1.50
N ILE A 203 10.98 27.89 1.65
CA ILE A 203 11.12 29.31 2.06
C ILE A 203 10.43 30.22 1.05
N LYS A 204 10.61 30.01 -0.25
CA LYS A 204 9.94 30.82 -1.30
C LYS A 204 8.41 30.76 -1.23
N ASN A 205 7.87 29.67 -0.71
CA ASN A 205 6.43 29.45 -0.56
C ASN A 205 5.91 29.69 0.87
N CYS A 206 6.76 30.17 1.78
CA CYS A 206 6.37 30.60 3.12
C CYS A 206 6.15 32.13 3.17
N SER A 207 5.18 32.54 3.95
CA SER A 207 5.06 33.90 4.48
C SER A 207 4.76 33.81 5.97
N ILE A 208 5.41 34.64 6.77
CA ILE A 208 5.18 34.67 8.21
C ILE A 208 3.75 35.10 8.45
N PHE A 209 2.91 34.16 8.79
CA PHE A 209 1.49 34.37 9.04
C PHE A 209 0.99 33.31 10.01
N PHE A 210 0.33 33.75 11.07
CA PHE A 210 -0.33 32.86 12.01
C PHE A 210 -1.71 33.39 12.35
N ASN A 211 -2.73 32.59 12.07
CA ASN A 211 -4.11 32.91 12.41
C ASN A 211 -4.70 31.78 13.24
N ILE A 212 -5.00 32.05 14.49
CA ILE A 212 -5.50 31.06 15.47
C ILE A 212 -6.84 30.46 15.04
N SER A 213 -7.71 31.21 14.37
CA SER A 213 -9.01 30.72 13.90
C SER A 213 -8.83 29.67 12.81
N ILE A 214 -7.95 29.94 11.82
CA ILE A 214 -7.61 29.00 10.75
C ILE A 214 -6.95 27.78 11.34
N PHE A 215 -5.96 27.96 12.24
CA PHE A 215 -5.29 26.87 12.92
C PHE A 215 -6.26 25.95 13.66
N ARG A 216 -7.19 26.53 14.43
CA ARG A 216 -8.22 25.80 15.16
C ARG A 216 -9.12 24.99 14.20
N SER A 217 -9.51 25.59 13.08
CA SER A 217 -10.33 24.93 12.06
C SER A 217 -9.59 23.77 11.41
N MET A 218 -8.32 23.96 11.02
CA MET A 218 -7.46 22.91 10.46
C MET A 218 -7.25 21.77 11.45
N SER A 219 -6.98 22.08 12.72
CA SER A 219 -6.78 21.08 13.78
C SER A 219 -8.06 20.29 14.07
N LYS A 220 -9.22 20.97 14.15
CA LYS A 220 -10.53 20.32 14.33
C LYS A 220 -10.86 19.35 13.20
N TYR A 221 -10.44 19.64 11.99
CA TYR A 221 -10.60 18.77 10.84
C TYR A 221 -9.55 17.65 10.82
N GLY A 222 -8.29 17.96 11.12
CA GLY A 222 -7.18 17.02 11.08
C GLY A 222 -7.25 15.93 12.16
N PHE A 223 -7.74 16.27 13.36
CA PHE A 223 -7.78 15.32 14.48
C PHE A 223 -8.60 14.03 14.22
N PRO A 224 -9.84 14.10 13.69
CA PRO A 224 -10.57 12.89 13.30
C PRO A 224 -9.85 12.07 12.21
N ILE A 225 -9.17 12.75 11.28
CA ILE A 225 -8.39 12.09 10.23
C ILE A 225 -7.17 11.37 10.83
N LEU A 226 -6.49 12.00 11.80
CA LEU A 226 -5.40 11.36 12.54
C LEU A 226 -5.87 10.05 13.17
N LEU A 227 -7.00 10.05 13.87
CA LEU A 227 -7.55 8.83 14.49
C LEU A 227 -7.87 7.75 13.44
N SER A 228 -8.44 8.13 12.31
CA SER A 228 -8.71 7.20 11.21
C SER A 228 -7.43 6.64 10.59
N ASN A 229 -6.43 7.48 10.37
CA ASN A 229 -5.12 7.06 9.85
C ASN A 229 -4.39 6.15 10.84
N PHE A 230 -4.45 6.47 12.13
CA PHE A 230 -3.88 5.63 13.19
C PHE A 230 -4.55 4.24 13.22
N ALA A 231 -5.89 4.17 13.20
CA ALA A 231 -6.61 2.90 13.15
C ALA A 231 -6.27 2.08 11.89
N ALA A 232 -6.15 2.73 10.74
CA ALA A 232 -5.73 2.06 9.50
C ALA A 232 -4.28 1.58 9.55
N ALA A 233 -3.36 2.36 10.13
CA ALA A 233 -1.98 1.94 10.36
C ALA A 233 -1.93 0.78 11.38
N ALA A 234 -2.68 0.88 12.49
CA ALA A 234 -2.76 -0.19 13.48
C ALA A 234 -3.18 -1.53 12.84
N LEU A 235 -4.23 -1.53 12.01
CA LEU A 235 -4.68 -2.74 11.30
C LEU A 235 -3.58 -3.38 10.44
N THR A 236 -2.63 -2.60 9.92
CA THR A 236 -1.54 -3.13 9.09
C THR A 236 -0.36 -3.68 9.90
N VAL A 237 -0.28 -3.37 11.19
CA VAL A 237 0.88 -3.71 12.04
C VAL A 237 0.55 -4.75 13.12
N ILE A 238 -0.73 -4.87 13.50
CA ILE A 238 -1.21 -5.73 14.60
C ILE A 238 -0.68 -7.16 14.47
N ASP A 239 -0.71 -7.75 13.27
CA ASP A 239 -0.29 -9.14 13.04
C ASP A 239 1.15 -9.39 13.49
N ARG A 240 2.08 -8.46 13.16
CA ARG A 240 3.50 -8.63 13.47
C ARG A 240 3.80 -8.39 14.94
N TYR A 241 3.12 -7.44 15.57
CA TYR A 241 3.21 -7.25 17.01
C TYR A 241 2.63 -8.43 17.76
N SER A 242 1.50 -8.98 17.30
CA SER A 242 0.90 -10.19 17.89
C SER A 242 1.81 -11.41 17.72
N LEU A 243 2.44 -11.58 16.54
CA LEU A 243 3.43 -12.63 16.33
C LEU A 243 4.64 -12.46 17.27
N ASN A 244 5.15 -11.24 17.42
CA ASN A 244 6.28 -10.96 18.30
C ASN A 244 5.98 -11.27 19.78
N SER A 245 4.77 -10.93 20.23
CA SER A 245 4.38 -11.13 21.65
C SER A 245 3.94 -12.55 21.97
N LEU A 246 3.43 -13.30 20.99
CA LEU A 246 2.87 -14.65 21.18
C LEU A 246 3.79 -15.77 20.68
N THR A 247 4.86 -15.43 19.95
CA THR A 247 5.78 -16.40 19.35
C THR A 247 7.24 -15.91 19.36
N LEU A 248 8.09 -16.47 18.52
CA LEU A 248 9.50 -16.08 18.39
C LEU A 248 9.68 -15.06 17.24
N LEU A 249 10.68 -14.20 17.37
CA LEU A 249 11.01 -13.15 16.41
C LEU A 249 11.27 -13.67 14.98
N LYS A 250 11.84 -14.87 14.86
CA LYS A 250 12.02 -15.55 13.57
C LYS A 250 10.71 -15.73 12.78
N TYR A 251 9.58 -15.95 13.44
CA TYR A 251 8.28 -16.04 12.76
C TYR A 251 7.79 -14.69 12.24
N VAL A 252 8.15 -13.60 12.92
CA VAL A 252 7.91 -12.25 12.40
C VAL A 252 8.67 -12.04 11.09
N ALA A 253 9.93 -12.49 11.01
CA ALA A 253 10.74 -12.40 9.80
C ALA A 253 10.10 -13.13 8.62
N VAL A 254 9.74 -14.40 8.81
CA VAL A 254 9.11 -15.25 7.80
C VAL A 254 7.78 -14.65 7.32
N TYR A 255 6.94 -14.22 8.26
CA TYR A 255 5.67 -13.57 7.95
C TYR A 255 5.86 -12.26 7.18
N ALA A 256 6.81 -11.42 7.61
CA ALA A 256 7.10 -10.14 6.98
C ALA A 256 7.55 -10.29 5.53
N LEU A 257 8.34 -11.32 5.21
CA LEU A 257 8.73 -11.63 3.83
C LEU A 257 7.51 -12.00 2.98
N ALA A 258 6.67 -12.92 3.47
CA ALA A 258 5.44 -13.30 2.79
C ALA A 258 4.51 -12.10 2.57
N TYR A 259 4.39 -11.23 3.58
CA TYR A 259 3.60 -10.01 3.49
C TYR A 259 4.18 -9.03 2.46
N LYS A 260 5.51 -8.85 2.41
CA LYS A 260 6.17 -8.01 1.39
C LYS A 260 5.81 -8.51 -0.01
N ILE A 261 5.95 -9.82 -0.29
CA ILE A 261 5.62 -10.43 -1.58
C ILE A 261 4.14 -10.20 -1.94
N SER A 262 3.21 -10.52 -1.03
CA SER A 262 1.78 -10.35 -1.27
C SER A 262 1.39 -8.88 -1.44
N SER A 263 2.09 -7.94 -0.79
CA SER A 263 1.82 -6.50 -0.88
C SER A 263 2.10 -5.90 -2.26
N VAL A 264 2.86 -6.59 -3.13
CA VAL A 264 3.06 -6.20 -4.54
C VAL A 264 1.72 -6.13 -5.26
N LEU A 265 0.81 -7.05 -4.97
CA LEU A 265 -0.54 -7.07 -5.58
C LEU A 265 -1.31 -5.79 -5.28
N LYS A 266 -1.30 -5.38 -4.00
CA LYS A 266 -1.94 -4.10 -3.61
C LYS A 266 -1.33 -2.94 -4.37
N LEU A 267 0.00 -2.88 -4.41
CA LEU A 267 0.75 -1.80 -5.00
C LEU A 267 0.57 -1.69 -6.52
N VAL A 268 0.78 -2.81 -7.21
CA VAL A 268 0.83 -2.83 -8.69
C VAL A 268 -0.57 -2.86 -9.27
N ILE A 269 -1.51 -3.55 -8.64
CA ILE A 269 -2.85 -3.74 -9.19
C ILE A 269 -3.87 -2.82 -8.50
N VAL A 270 -4.07 -2.97 -7.19
CA VAL A 270 -5.16 -2.26 -6.49
C VAL A 270 -4.94 -0.74 -6.51
N ASP A 271 -3.75 -0.27 -6.10
CA ASP A 271 -3.45 1.17 -6.03
C ASP A 271 -3.44 1.78 -7.44
N SER A 272 -2.95 1.06 -8.48
CA SER A 272 -2.96 1.53 -9.88
C SER A 272 -4.37 1.66 -10.43
N ILE A 273 -5.22 0.66 -10.22
CA ILE A 273 -6.64 0.69 -10.61
C ILE A 273 -7.35 1.82 -9.90
N LYS A 274 -7.15 1.97 -8.58
CA LYS A 274 -7.73 3.04 -7.79
C LYS A 274 -7.35 4.42 -8.31
N MET A 275 -6.09 4.65 -8.65
CA MET A 275 -5.62 5.92 -9.22
C MET A 275 -6.28 6.23 -10.56
N ALA A 276 -6.46 5.25 -11.43
CA ALA A 276 -7.08 5.43 -12.74
C ALA A 276 -8.60 5.62 -12.65
N ILE A 277 -9.27 4.86 -11.78
CA ILE A 277 -10.73 4.77 -11.75
C ILE A 277 -11.36 5.82 -10.83
N THR A 278 -10.72 6.21 -9.72
CA THR A 278 -11.33 7.15 -8.77
C THR A 278 -11.79 8.48 -9.41
N PRO A 279 -11.01 9.15 -10.28
CA PRO A 279 -11.47 10.36 -10.96
C PRO A 279 -12.69 10.12 -11.85
N LEU A 280 -12.70 9.00 -12.60
CA LEU A 280 -13.81 8.62 -13.46
C LEU A 280 -15.06 8.29 -12.66
N ALA A 281 -14.89 7.59 -11.54
CA ALA A 281 -15.98 7.27 -10.63
C ALA A 281 -16.65 8.53 -10.05
N MET A 282 -15.84 9.55 -9.71
CA MET A 282 -16.36 10.82 -9.23
C MET A 282 -17.10 11.63 -10.33
N GLN A 283 -16.60 11.60 -11.57
CA GLN A 283 -17.27 12.24 -12.70
C GLN A 283 -18.64 11.61 -13.01
N LYS A 284 -18.75 10.30 -12.83
CA LYS A 284 -19.96 9.53 -13.14
C LYS A 284 -21.02 9.52 -12.02
N ILE A 285 -20.81 10.21 -10.89
CA ILE A 285 -21.76 10.18 -9.76
C ILE A 285 -23.19 10.50 -10.19
N ASN A 286 -23.38 11.47 -11.08
CA ASN A 286 -24.69 11.96 -11.53
C ASN A 286 -25.11 11.36 -12.89
N SER A 287 -24.36 10.42 -13.47
CA SER A 287 -24.75 9.79 -14.74
C SER A 287 -25.75 8.65 -14.53
N SER A 288 -26.64 8.44 -15.50
CA SER A 288 -27.67 7.39 -15.45
C SER A 288 -27.11 5.97 -15.42
N ASP A 289 -25.88 5.79 -15.94
CA ASP A 289 -25.18 4.49 -16.04
C ASP A 289 -24.19 4.23 -14.88
N ASN A 290 -24.18 5.07 -13.84
CA ASN A 290 -23.20 5.02 -12.78
C ASN A 290 -23.17 3.69 -12.02
N GLN A 291 -24.32 3.11 -11.71
CA GLN A 291 -24.41 1.82 -11.00
C GLN A 291 -23.76 0.68 -11.80
N ARG A 292 -24.04 0.64 -13.13
CA ARG A 292 -23.41 -0.34 -14.02
C ARG A 292 -21.90 -0.13 -14.10
N PHE A 293 -21.44 1.10 -14.20
CA PHE A 293 -20.02 1.44 -14.19
C PHE A 293 -19.33 0.94 -12.91
N TYR A 294 -19.89 1.20 -11.73
CA TYR A 294 -19.32 0.73 -10.46
C TYR A 294 -19.33 -0.79 -10.35
N SER A 295 -20.42 -1.44 -10.78
CA SER A 295 -20.54 -2.91 -10.76
C SER A 295 -19.49 -3.58 -11.66
N LYS A 296 -19.35 -3.09 -12.91
CA LYS A 296 -18.35 -3.64 -13.84
C LYS A 296 -16.92 -3.34 -13.43
N THR A 297 -16.65 -2.14 -12.91
CA THR A 297 -15.35 -1.79 -12.32
C THR A 297 -14.97 -2.77 -11.21
N PHE A 298 -15.91 -3.09 -10.33
CA PHE A 298 -15.72 -4.05 -9.26
C PHE A 298 -15.36 -5.44 -9.79
N LEU A 299 -16.10 -5.94 -10.77
CA LEU A 299 -15.87 -7.25 -11.37
C LEU A 299 -14.50 -7.33 -12.07
N TYR A 300 -14.21 -6.37 -12.95
CA TYR A 300 -12.98 -6.40 -13.74
C TYR A 300 -11.72 -6.16 -12.90
N SER A 301 -11.77 -5.25 -11.94
CA SER A 301 -10.66 -5.06 -11.00
C SER A 301 -10.37 -6.33 -10.20
N SER A 302 -11.42 -7.03 -9.76
CA SER A 302 -11.30 -8.29 -9.04
C SER A 302 -10.76 -9.42 -9.92
N PHE A 303 -11.14 -9.48 -11.20
CA PHE A 303 -10.62 -10.45 -12.17
C PHE A 303 -9.11 -10.26 -12.40
N VAL A 304 -8.68 -9.03 -12.71
CA VAL A 304 -7.25 -8.73 -12.93
C VAL A 304 -6.43 -9.01 -11.67
N LEU A 305 -6.98 -8.65 -10.51
CA LEU A 305 -6.31 -8.91 -9.23
C LEU A 305 -6.19 -10.41 -8.96
N MET A 306 -7.23 -11.21 -9.26
CA MET A 306 -7.20 -12.66 -9.04
C MET A 306 -6.13 -13.33 -9.92
N LEU A 307 -5.95 -12.91 -11.16
CA LEU A 307 -4.83 -13.37 -12.00
C LEU A 307 -3.48 -13.09 -11.33
N GLY A 308 -3.30 -11.91 -10.79
CA GLY A 308 -2.09 -11.56 -10.03
C GLY A 308 -1.92 -12.42 -8.76
N ILE A 309 -3.01 -12.68 -8.03
CA ILE A 309 -3.01 -13.54 -6.83
C ILE A 309 -2.57 -14.95 -7.18
N ILE A 310 -3.16 -15.53 -8.22
CA ILE A 310 -2.79 -16.87 -8.71
C ILE A 310 -1.31 -16.90 -9.11
N ALA A 311 -0.85 -15.92 -9.89
CA ALA A 311 0.53 -15.84 -10.33
C ALA A 311 1.50 -15.80 -9.13
N ILE A 312 1.31 -14.88 -8.19
CA ILE A 312 2.20 -14.76 -7.02
C ILE A 312 2.10 -16.00 -6.12
N SER A 313 0.91 -16.55 -5.92
CA SER A 313 0.71 -17.72 -5.06
C SER A 313 1.34 -18.98 -5.64
N LEU A 314 1.13 -19.26 -6.92
CA LEU A 314 1.72 -20.41 -7.60
C LEU A 314 3.25 -20.38 -7.60
N PHE A 315 3.82 -19.21 -7.89
CA PHE A 315 5.27 -19.04 -8.01
C PHE A 315 5.94 -18.53 -6.73
N SER A 316 5.22 -18.49 -5.60
CA SER A 316 5.74 -17.98 -4.32
C SER A 316 7.01 -18.69 -3.86
N PHE A 317 7.08 -20.01 -4.00
CA PHE A 317 8.26 -20.80 -3.62
C PHE A 317 9.49 -20.44 -4.45
N GLU A 318 9.34 -20.34 -5.77
CA GLU A 318 10.42 -19.96 -6.68
C GLU A 318 10.88 -18.52 -6.43
N ILE A 319 9.95 -17.62 -6.23
CA ILE A 319 10.25 -16.21 -5.91
C ILE A 319 11.05 -16.12 -4.63
N ILE A 320 10.59 -16.78 -3.55
CA ILE A 320 11.28 -16.75 -2.25
C ILE A 320 12.66 -17.36 -2.37
N LYS A 321 12.78 -18.51 -3.03
CA LYS A 321 14.07 -19.17 -3.24
C LYS A 321 15.06 -18.32 -4.04
N LEU A 322 14.57 -17.50 -4.97
CA LEU A 322 15.40 -16.63 -5.78
C LEU A 322 15.90 -15.41 -5.01
N ILE A 323 15.06 -14.84 -4.11
CA ILE A 323 15.35 -13.57 -3.45
C ILE A 323 15.92 -13.71 -2.04
N THR A 324 15.98 -14.94 -1.48
CA THR A 324 16.48 -15.17 -0.11
C THR A 324 17.80 -15.93 -0.12
N GLY A 325 18.71 -15.53 0.80
CA GLY A 325 20.02 -16.16 0.95
C GLY A 325 20.03 -17.49 1.70
N THR A 326 18.97 -17.82 2.47
CA THR A 326 18.91 -19.03 3.30
C THR A 326 17.57 -19.76 3.19
N LYS A 327 17.62 -21.08 3.51
CA LYS A 327 16.42 -21.94 3.51
C LYS A 327 15.42 -21.60 4.62
N GLU A 328 15.85 -20.90 5.66
CA GLU A 328 15.02 -20.55 6.82
C GLU A 328 13.80 -19.69 6.43
N TYR A 329 13.94 -18.87 5.38
CA TYR A 329 12.84 -18.06 4.84
C TYR A 329 11.86 -18.84 3.97
N TRP A 330 12.20 -20.03 3.52
CA TRP A 330 11.39 -20.73 2.52
C TRP A 330 9.98 -21.04 3.03
N SER A 331 9.81 -21.28 4.33
CA SER A 331 8.48 -21.50 4.93
C SER A 331 7.50 -20.33 4.73
N SER A 332 7.98 -19.15 4.32
CA SER A 332 7.12 -18.00 3.95
C SER A 332 6.13 -18.34 2.83
N TYR A 333 6.48 -19.28 1.91
CA TYR A 333 5.62 -19.59 0.77
C TYR A 333 4.26 -20.17 1.17
N TYR A 334 4.16 -20.83 2.32
CA TYR A 334 2.89 -21.38 2.80
C TYR A 334 1.82 -20.32 3.09
N VAL A 335 2.23 -19.13 3.51
CA VAL A 335 1.29 -18.07 3.91
C VAL A 335 1.06 -17.03 2.80
N VAL A 336 1.87 -17.04 1.74
CA VAL A 336 1.68 -16.12 0.59
C VAL A 336 0.29 -16.24 -0.04
N PRO A 337 -0.29 -17.41 -0.31
CA PRO A 337 -1.65 -17.52 -0.85
C PRO A 337 -2.70 -16.88 0.05
N LEU A 338 -2.63 -17.11 1.38
CA LEU A 338 -3.57 -16.53 2.36
C LEU A 338 -3.50 -15.00 2.37
N LEU A 339 -2.29 -14.46 2.44
CA LEU A 339 -2.07 -13.00 2.43
C LEU A 339 -2.46 -12.39 1.09
N SER A 340 -2.20 -13.06 -0.03
CA SER A 340 -2.61 -12.60 -1.35
C SER A 340 -4.14 -12.57 -1.50
N LEU A 341 -4.84 -13.59 -1.00
CA LEU A 341 -6.30 -13.62 -0.96
C LEU A 341 -6.90 -12.55 -0.03
N SER A 342 -6.17 -12.15 1.03
CA SER A 342 -6.60 -11.01 1.85
C SER A 342 -6.63 -9.71 1.05
N VAL A 343 -5.72 -9.53 0.09
CA VAL A 343 -5.72 -8.37 -0.83
C VAL A 343 -6.94 -8.38 -1.76
N PHE A 344 -7.50 -9.56 -2.09
CA PHE A 344 -8.75 -9.64 -2.84
C PHE A 344 -9.90 -8.95 -2.09
N PHE A 345 -10.10 -9.27 -0.82
CA PHE A 345 -11.12 -8.61 0.00
C PHE A 345 -10.83 -7.14 0.25
N LEU A 346 -9.56 -6.74 0.34
CA LEU A 346 -9.16 -5.33 0.39
C LEU A 346 -9.63 -4.60 -0.88
N ASN A 347 -9.43 -5.15 -2.07
CA ASN A 347 -9.92 -4.56 -3.33
C ASN A 347 -11.45 -4.51 -3.36
N MET A 348 -12.12 -5.59 -2.95
CA MET A 348 -13.57 -5.63 -2.86
C MET A 348 -14.12 -4.54 -1.92
N ARG A 349 -13.47 -4.30 -0.79
CA ARG A 349 -13.81 -3.23 0.14
C ARG A 349 -13.66 -1.85 -0.49
N GLU A 350 -12.51 -1.57 -1.12
CA GLU A 350 -12.24 -0.27 -1.74
C GLU A 350 -13.29 0.07 -2.81
N THR A 351 -13.61 -0.89 -3.66
CA THR A 351 -14.55 -0.70 -4.77
C THR A 351 -16.02 -0.71 -4.33
N SER A 352 -16.40 -1.48 -3.31
CA SER A 352 -17.78 -1.47 -2.79
C SER A 352 -18.09 -0.26 -1.89
N SER A 353 -17.07 0.50 -1.46
CA SER A 353 -17.25 1.69 -0.61
C SER A 353 -17.77 2.92 -1.36
N TYR A 354 -17.90 2.88 -2.70
CA TYR A 354 -18.40 4.03 -3.47
C TYR A 354 -19.79 4.53 -3.00
N GLY A 355 -20.69 3.64 -2.59
CA GLY A 355 -21.99 4.06 -2.06
C GLY A 355 -21.90 4.93 -0.80
N LEU A 356 -20.93 4.66 0.10
CA LEU A 356 -20.67 5.49 1.27
C LEU A 356 -20.00 6.82 0.89
N ILE A 357 -19.15 6.83 -0.14
CA ILE A 357 -18.48 8.04 -0.65
C ILE A 357 -19.49 8.97 -1.31
N ILE A 358 -20.33 8.44 -2.21
CA ILE A 358 -21.39 9.17 -2.92
C ILE A 358 -22.36 9.83 -1.92
N THR A 359 -22.76 9.09 -0.89
CA THR A 359 -23.68 9.58 0.15
C THR A 359 -22.98 10.38 1.25
N LYS A 360 -21.66 10.63 1.14
CA LYS A 360 -20.84 11.39 2.12
C LYS A 360 -20.87 10.79 3.54
N LYS A 361 -21.11 9.48 3.68
CA LYS A 361 -21.19 8.77 4.97
C LYS A 361 -19.85 8.13 5.38
N THR A 362 -18.74 8.86 5.19
CA THR A 362 -17.38 8.38 5.45
C THR A 362 -17.10 8.03 6.93
N ARG A 363 -17.89 8.58 7.87
CA ARG A 363 -17.81 8.20 9.29
C ARG A 363 -18.03 6.70 9.50
N ILE A 364 -18.90 6.07 8.70
CA ILE A 364 -19.15 4.63 8.78
C ILE A 364 -17.87 3.85 8.41
N MET A 365 -17.12 4.31 7.40
CA MET A 365 -15.85 3.69 7.02
C MET A 365 -14.83 3.75 8.18
N GLY A 366 -14.79 4.89 8.90
CA GLY A 366 -13.94 5.05 10.09
C GLY A 366 -14.33 4.12 11.24
N ILE A 367 -15.62 3.92 11.49
CA ILE A 367 -16.10 2.96 12.51
C ILE A 367 -15.75 1.53 12.11
N ASN A 368 -15.95 1.18 10.84
CA ASN A 368 -15.69 -0.16 10.35
C ASN A 368 -14.21 -0.54 10.42
N VAL A 369 -13.26 0.41 10.20
CA VAL A 369 -11.82 0.11 10.36
C VAL A 369 -11.46 -0.16 11.81
N VAL A 370 -12.05 0.56 12.76
CA VAL A 370 -11.82 0.31 14.19
C VAL A 370 -12.38 -1.07 14.58
N ALA A 371 -13.59 -1.40 14.15
CA ALA A 371 -14.18 -2.72 14.38
C ALA A 371 -13.32 -3.84 13.78
N ALA A 372 -12.84 -3.67 12.55
CA ALA A 372 -11.94 -4.61 11.91
C ALA A 372 -10.62 -4.78 12.68
N SER A 373 -10.06 -3.70 13.23
CA SER A 373 -8.84 -3.77 14.05
C SER A 373 -9.04 -4.57 15.33
N ILE A 374 -10.17 -4.38 16.00
CA ILE A 374 -10.52 -5.15 17.21
C ILE A 374 -10.67 -6.64 16.85
N ILE A 375 -11.41 -6.96 15.77
CA ILE A 375 -11.59 -8.33 15.29
C ILE A 375 -10.23 -8.97 14.95
N ASN A 376 -9.34 -8.22 14.30
CA ASN A 376 -8.00 -8.71 13.97
C ASN A 376 -7.18 -9.06 15.21
N ILE A 377 -7.20 -8.21 16.25
CA ILE A 377 -6.54 -8.51 17.54
C ILE A 377 -7.08 -9.81 18.14
N LEU A 378 -8.40 -9.94 18.22
CA LEU A 378 -9.04 -11.14 18.78
C LEU A 378 -8.68 -12.40 18.01
N LEU A 379 -8.72 -12.34 16.67
CA LEU A 379 -8.36 -13.47 15.81
C LEU A 379 -6.87 -13.82 15.94
N ASN A 380 -5.98 -12.84 16.04
CA ASN A 380 -4.56 -13.09 16.25
C ASN A 380 -4.31 -13.80 17.59
N ILE A 381 -4.95 -13.37 18.68
CA ILE A 381 -4.83 -14.01 20.00
C ILE A 381 -5.34 -15.46 19.96
N LEU A 382 -6.37 -15.75 19.17
CA LEU A 382 -6.96 -17.09 19.08
C LEU A 382 -6.18 -18.02 18.14
N LEU A 383 -5.66 -17.51 17.01
CA LEU A 383 -5.13 -18.32 15.92
C LEU A 383 -3.60 -18.45 15.95
N ILE A 384 -2.88 -17.41 16.36
CA ILE A 384 -1.41 -17.44 16.39
C ILE A 384 -0.85 -18.52 17.33
N PRO A 385 -1.34 -18.69 18.57
CA PRO A 385 -0.81 -19.73 19.45
C PRO A 385 -0.97 -21.14 18.89
N LYS A 386 -1.98 -21.37 18.04
CA LYS A 386 -2.25 -22.69 17.44
C LYS A 386 -1.48 -22.92 16.14
N TRP A 387 -1.35 -21.88 15.29
CA TRP A 387 -0.86 -22.03 13.91
C TRP A 387 0.25 -21.04 13.53
N ASN A 388 0.85 -20.35 14.49
CA ASN A 388 1.96 -19.40 14.26
C ASN A 388 1.69 -18.45 13.09
N ILE A 389 2.59 -18.41 12.09
CA ILE A 389 2.49 -17.51 10.92
C ILE A 389 1.23 -17.76 10.08
N THR A 390 0.77 -19.01 9.99
CA THR A 390 -0.46 -19.35 9.27
C THR A 390 -1.67 -18.82 10.03
N GLY A 391 -1.64 -18.84 11.37
CA GLY A 391 -2.66 -18.25 12.21
C GLY A 391 -2.79 -16.74 11.99
N ALA A 392 -1.68 -16.01 11.92
CA ALA A 392 -1.65 -14.59 11.61
C ALA A 392 -2.21 -14.29 10.21
N ALA A 393 -1.81 -15.08 9.20
CA ALA A 393 -2.30 -14.92 7.83
C ALA A 393 -3.81 -15.20 7.70
N LEU A 394 -4.32 -16.22 8.40
CA LEU A 394 -5.75 -16.51 8.49
C LEU A 394 -6.51 -15.39 9.20
N ALA A 395 -5.98 -14.88 10.32
CA ALA A 395 -6.56 -13.75 11.03
C ALA A 395 -6.70 -12.54 10.10
N THR A 396 -5.66 -12.23 9.32
CA THR A 396 -5.69 -11.15 8.32
C THR A 396 -6.73 -11.41 7.23
N LEU A 397 -6.78 -12.62 6.66
CA LEU A 397 -7.74 -12.99 5.61
C LEU A 397 -9.19 -12.84 6.11
N ILE A 398 -9.49 -13.43 7.27
CA ILE A 398 -10.83 -13.38 7.88
C ILE A 398 -11.20 -11.93 8.23
N THR A 399 -10.27 -11.16 8.79
CA THR A 399 -10.50 -9.75 9.12
C THR A 399 -10.82 -8.93 7.86
N GLN A 400 -10.05 -9.08 6.77
CA GLN A 400 -10.31 -8.35 5.53
C GLN A 400 -11.65 -8.75 4.91
N PHE A 401 -12.04 -10.02 5.02
CA PHE A 401 -13.36 -10.50 4.59
C PHE A 401 -14.48 -9.83 5.39
N ILE A 402 -14.40 -9.85 6.73
CA ILE A 402 -15.42 -9.21 7.59
C ILE A 402 -15.45 -7.70 7.36
N TYR A 403 -14.29 -7.06 7.23
CA TYR A 403 -14.18 -5.63 6.96
C TYR A 403 -14.82 -5.25 5.62
N TRP A 404 -14.61 -6.08 4.58
CA TRP A 404 -15.33 -5.92 3.32
C TRP A 404 -16.85 -6.08 3.51
N LEU A 405 -17.32 -7.12 4.19
CA LEU A 405 -18.74 -7.35 4.43
C LEU A 405 -19.42 -6.18 5.14
N LEU A 406 -18.78 -5.62 6.16
CA LEU A 406 -19.30 -4.44 6.88
C LEU A 406 -19.44 -3.24 5.94
N ASN A 407 -18.37 -2.92 5.16
CA ASN A 407 -18.43 -1.80 4.22
C ASN A 407 -19.46 -2.04 3.10
N TYR A 408 -19.52 -3.24 2.56
CA TYR A 408 -20.48 -3.64 1.54
C TYR A 408 -21.92 -3.46 2.05
N TYR A 409 -22.25 -4.03 3.23
CA TYR A 409 -23.56 -3.96 3.82
C TYR A 409 -24.02 -2.51 4.02
N PHE A 410 -23.22 -1.69 4.68
CA PHE A 410 -23.58 -0.30 4.91
C PHE A 410 -23.62 0.54 3.63
N SER A 411 -22.76 0.24 2.65
CA SER A 411 -22.75 0.90 1.36
C SER A 411 -24.05 0.61 0.59
N GLN A 412 -24.44 -0.66 0.49
CA GLN A 412 -25.67 -1.09 -0.17
C GLN A 412 -26.94 -0.51 0.48
N LYS A 413 -26.96 -0.40 1.81
CA LYS A 413 -28.07 0.22 2.54
C LYS A 413 -28.23 1.72 2.24
N LYS A 414 -27.12 2.42 1.89
CA LYS A 414 -27.12 3.87 1.62
C LYS A 414 -27.27 4.19 0.14
N TYR A 415 -26.66 3.40 -0.72
CA TYR A 415 -26.72 3.55 -2.16
C TYR A 415 -26.59 2.16 -2.80
N PHE A 416 -27.69 1.66 -3.35
CA PHE A 416 -27.71 0.33 -3.95
C PHE A 416 -26.95 0.31 -5.27
N ILE A 417 -26.05 -0.66 -5.43
CA ILE A 417 -25.31 -0.93 -6.67
C ILE A 417 -25.44 -2.43 -6.94
N PRO A 418 -25.96 -2.85 -8.12
CA PRO A 418 -26.19 -4.25 -8.46
C PRO A 418 -24.85 -4.96 -8.78
N TYR A 419 -24.08 -5.29 -7.76
CA TYR A 419 -22.83 -6.03 -7.91
C TYR A 419 -23.09 -7.50 -8.27
N GLU A 420 -22.27 -8.05 -9.17
CA GLU A 420 -22.37 -9.44 -9.61
C GLU A 420 -21.68 -10.39 -8.61
N ILE A 421 -22.22 -10.47 -7.37
CA ILE A 421 -21.61 -11.21 -6.25
C ILE A 421 -21.39 -12.70 -6.57
N ARG A 422 -22.28 -13.34 -7.35
CA ARG A 422 -22.12 -14.73 -7.78
C ARG A 422 -20.84 -14.91 -8.60
N LYS A 423 -20.55 -14.02 -9.55
CA LYS A 423 -19.34 -14.08 -10.34
C LYS A 423 -18.08 -13.84 -9.48
N LEU A 424 -18.16 -12.91 -8.52
CA LEU A 424 -17.08 -12.66 -7.57
C LEU A 424 -16.80 -13.87 -6.67
N GLY A 425 -17.86 -14.57 -6.24
CA GLY A 425 -17.73 -15.84 -5.51
C GLY A 425 -17.03 -16.91 -6.34
N ILE A 426 -17.40 -17.07 -7.62
CA ILE A 426 -16.75 -18.00 -8.55
C ILE A 426 -15.26 -17.65 -8.71
N LEU A 427 -14.94 -16.35 -8.92
CA LEU A 427 -13.55 -15.89 -8.99
C LEU A 427 -12.74 -16.28 -7.75
N PHE A 428 -13.32 -16.02 -6.56
CA PHE A 428 -12.64 -16.30 -5.30
C PHE A 428 -12.43 -17.80 -5.07
N LEU A 429 -13.46 -18.63 -5.33
CA LEU A 429 -13.36 -20.08 -5.12
C LEU A 429 -12.35 -20.72 -6.06
N ILE A 430 -12.48 -20.50 -7.38
CA ILE A 430 -11.58 -21.10 -8.35
C ILE A 430 -10.17 -20.54 -8.19
N GLY A 431 -10.04 -19.21 -8.08
CA GLY A 431 -8.75 -18.57 -7.87
C GLY A 431 -8.07 -19.02 -6.59
N GLY A 432 -8.85 -19.21 -5.51
CA GLY A 432 -8.37 -19.76 -4.25
C GLY A 432 -7.86 -21.19 -4.40
N ILE A 433 -8.65 -22.10 -4.99
CA ILE A 433 -8.26 -23.50 -5.22
C ILE A 433 -6.95 -23.56 -6.03
N ILE A 434 -6.86 -22.80 -7.13
CA ILE A 434 -5.64 -22.76 -7.96
C ILE A 434 -4.46 -22.17 -7.17
N SER A 435 -4.68 -21.12 -6.39
CA SER A 435 -3.62 -20.50 -5.58
C SER A 435 -3.02 -21.48 -4.55
N PHE A 436 -3.85 -22.31 -3.93
CA PHE A 436 -3.38 -23.31 -2.97
C PHE A 436 -2.80 -24.57 -3.65
N SER A 437 -3.23 -24.92 -4.87
CA SER A 437 -2.67 -26.09 -5.58
C SER A 437 -1.16 -25.96 -5.81
N GLY A 438 -0.64 -24.74 -5.89
CA GLY A 438 0.80 -24.50 -5.98
C GLY A 438 1.61 -25.04 -4.80
N LEU A 439 1.00 -25.18 -3.62
CA LEU A 439 1.65 -25.76 -2.44
C LEU A 439 1.84 -27.26 -2.54
N LEU A 440 0.97 -27.97 -3.29
CA LEU A 440 0.98 -29.43 -3.43
C LEU A 440 2.05 -29.93 -4.42
N ILE A 441 2.60 -29.05 -5.24
CA ILE A 441 3.51 -29.41 -6.33
C ILE A 441 4.94 -28.88 -6.13
N THR A 442 5.27 -28.43 -4.92
CA THR A 442 6.59 -27.88 -4.58
C THR A 442 7.71 -28.91 -4.64
N ASP A 443 7.40 -30.19 -4.40
CA ASP A 443 8.38 -31.28 -4.35
C ASP A 443 8.79 -31.81 -5.73
N LEU A 444 8.07 -31.39 -6.78
CA LEU A 444 8.41 -31.78 -8.15
C LEU A 444 9.70 -31.10 -8.63
N HIS A 445 10.39 -31.74 -9.59
CA HIS A 445 11.51 -31.11 -10.28
C HIS A 445 11.14 -29.76 -10.91
N LEU A 446 12.11 -28.87 -11.08
CA LEU A 446 11.88 -27.47 -11.49
C LEU A 446 11.07 -27.34 -12.79
N LEU A 447 11.44 -28.09 -13.85
CA LEU A 447 10.79 -27.99 -15.16
C LEU A 447 9.31 -28.41 -15.14
N PRO A 448 8.93 -29.65 -14.71
CA PRO A 448 7.52 -30.04 -14.65
C PRO A 448 6.71 -29.12 -13.71
N ARG A 449 7.31 -28.67 -12.60
CA ARG A 449 6.67 -27.76 -11.67
C ARG A 449 6.30 -26.43 -12.32
N ILE A 450 7.24 -25.80 -13.04
CA ILE A 450 6.97 -24.53 -13.75
C ILE A 450 5.92 -24.73 -14.85
N ILE A 451 5.98 -25.82 -15.60
CA ILE A 451 5.01 -26.11 -16.68
C ILE A 451 3.60 -26.24 -16.09
N ILE A 452 3.43 -27.04 -15.01
CA ILE A 452 2.12 -27.23 -14.37
C ILE A 452 1.58 -25.89 -13.82
N LYS A 453 2.41 -25.13 -13.12
CA LYS A 453 2.03 -23.81 -12.58
C LYS A 453 1.60 -22.85 -13.68
N THR A 454 2.35 -22.80 -14.78
CA THR A 454 2.02 -21.97 -15.95
C THR A 454 0.70 -22.41 -16.59
N PHE A 455 0.50 -23.74 -16.75
CA PHE A 455 -0.74 -24.30 -17.25
C PHE A 455 -1.95 -23.93 -16.38
N LEU A 456 -1.82 -24.01 -15.06
CA LEU A 456 -2.86 -23.61 -14.12
C LEU A 456 -3.18 -22.11 -14.21
N LEU A 457 -2.15 -21.27 -14.32
CA LEU A 457 -2.33 -19.81 -14.47
C LEU A 457 -3.06 -19.46 -15.77
N VAL A 458 -2.61 -20.01 -16.89
CA VAL A 458 -3.22 -19.80 -18.21
C VAL A 458 -4.59 -20.46 -18.31
N GLY A 459 -4.77 -21.60 -17.63
CA GLY A 459 -6.04 -22.31 -17.57
C GLY A 459 -7.15 -21.57 -16.81
N PHE A 460 -6.79 -20.67 -15.86
CA PHE A 460 -7.78 -19.97 -15.05
C PHE A 460 -8.86 -19.23 -15.86
N PRO A 461 -8.53 -18.39 -16.88
CA PRO A 461 -9.55 -17.77 -17.73
C PRO A 461 -10.41 -18.81 -18.50
N ILE A 462 -9.83 -19.96 -18.84
CA ILE A 462 -10.54 -21.04 -19.55
C ILE A 462 -11.54 -21.72 -18.61
N PHE A 463 -11.15 -22.00 -17.35
CA PHE A 463 -12.06 -22.51 -16.34
C PHE A 463 -13.25 -21.57 -16.09
N LEU A 464 -12.99 -20.26 -16.07
CA LEU A 464 -14.07 -19.26 -15.96
C LEU A 464 -15.00 -19.28 -17.19
N TYR A 465 -14.46 -19.49 -18.39
CA TYR A 465 -15.26 -19.63 -19.61
C TYR A 465 -16.21 -20.83 -19.50
N LEU A 466 -15.74 -21.97 -19.04
CA LEU A 466 -16.57 -23.19 -18.85
C LEU A 466 -17.70 -22.99 -17.84
N LEU A 467 -17.57 -22.04 -16.91
CA LEU A 467 -18.56 -21.68 -15.91
C LEU A 467 -19.47 -20.51 -16.31
N ASN A 468 -19.50 -20.15 -17.60
CA ASN A 468 -20.30 -19.05 -18.13
C ASN A 468 -20.09 -17.72 -17.38
N PHE A 469 -18.85 -17.44 -17.00
CA PHE A 469 -18.48 -16.22 -16.32
C PHE A 469 -18.59 -14.98 -17.21
N TYR A 470 -18.19 -15.13 -18.48
CA TYR A 470 -18.11 -14.03 -19.43
C TYR A 470 -19.46 -13.73 -20.06
N GLU A 471 -19.74 -12.44 -20.30
CA GLU A 471 -20.88 -12.01 -21.10
C GLU A 471 -20.61 -12.21 -22.61
N THR A 472 -21.67 -12.33 -23.38
CA THR A 472 -21.57 -12.49 -24.87
C THR A 472 -20.79 -11.34 -25.53
N ILE A 473 -20.98 -10.11 -25.03
CA ILE A 473 -20.26 -8.92 -25.49
C ILE A 473 -18.76 -9.04 -25.20
N GLU A 474 -18.40 -9.53 -24.00
CA GLU A 474 -17.01 -9.74 -23.60
C GLU A 474 -16.33 -10.81 -24.46
N LEU A 475 -17.04 -11.92 -24.74
CA LEU A 475 -16.55 -12.98 -25.63
C LEU A 475 -16.35 -12.49 -27.07
N GLN A 476 -17.26 -11.66 -27.59
CA GLN A 476 -17.09 -11.04 -28.89
C GLN A 476 -15.89 -10.10 -28.93
N ALA A 477 -15.69 -9.31 -27.88
CA ALA A 477 -14.52 -8.44 -27.76
C ALA A 477 -13.20 -9.24 -27.71
N ILE A 478 -13.16 -10.34 -26.96
CA ILE A 478 -12.01 -11.24 -26.88
C ILE A 478 -11.73 -11.88 -28.25
N LYS A 479 -12.77 -12.43 -28.92
CA LYS A 479 -12.63 -12.99 -30.28
C LYS A 479 -12.10 -11.95 -31.27
N GLY A 480 -12.67 -10.75 -31.25
CA GLY A 480 -12.21 -9.63 -32.11
C GLY A 480 -10.75 -9.27 -31.83
N PHE A 481 -10.34 -9.21 -30.57
CA PHE A 481 -8.95 -8.97 -30.17
C PHE A 481 -8.03 -10.08 -30.70
N VAL A 482 -8.33 -11.34 -30.44
CA VAL A 482 -7.52 -12.49 -30.88
C VAL A 482 -7.41 -12.51 -32.40
N THR A 483 -8.50 -12.30 -33.16
CA THR A 483 -8.50 -12.25 -34.60
C THR A 483 -7.61 -11.12 -35.12
N LYS A 484 -7.68 -9.94 -34.51
CA LYS A 484 -6.89 -8.77 -34.85
C LYS A 484 -5.39 -8.99 -34.63
N TRP A 485 -5.02 -9.61 -33.49
CA TRP A 485 -3.63 -9.82 -33.09
C TRP A 485 -3.01 -11.12 -33.66
N ARG A 486 -3.80 -12.00 -34.23
CA ARG A 486 -3.32 -13.22 -34.93
C ARG A 486 -2.48 -12.87 -36.15
N ASN A 487 -2.71 -11.70 -36.76
CA ASN A 487 -1.95 -11.24 -37.92
C ASN A 487 -0.76 -10.37 -37.51
N ILE A 488 0.38 -11.00 -37.22
CA ILE A 488 1.62 -10.35 -36.75
C ILE A 488 2.12 -9.28 -37.77
N LYS A 489 1.84 -9.45 -39.05
CA LYS A 489 2.23 -8.47 -40.08
C LYS A 489 1.54 -7.11 -39.93
N LYS A 490 0.39 -7.05 -39.21
CA LYS A 490 -0.35 -5.83 -38.91
C LYS A 490 -0.10 -5.26 -37.51
N PHE A 491 0.98 -5.68 -36.85
CA PHE A 491 1.29 -5.29 -35.47
C PHE A 491 1.34 -3.76 -35.29
N ARG A 492 1.96 -3.05 -36.24
CA ARG A 492 2.07 -1.58 -36.21
C ARG A 492 0.70 -0.90 -36.36
N GLU A 493 -0.12 -1.35 -37.33
CA GLU A 493 -1.49 -0.88 -37.52
C GLU A 493 -2.38 -1.16 -36.30
N ASN A 494 -2.20 -2.32 -35.66
CA ASN A 494 -2.93 -2.72 -34.47
C ASN A 494 -2.57 -1.84 -33.28
N ILE A 495 -1.30 -1.44 -33.11
CA ILE A 495 -0.87 -0.46 -32.07
C ILE A 495 -1.42 0.93 -32.37
N GLU A 496 -1.39 1.37 -33.66
CA GLU A 496 -1.94 2.66 -34.06
C GLU A 496 -3.46 2.74 -33.84
N SER A 497 -4.18 1.64 -34.06
CA SER A 497 -5.61 1.56 -33.77
C SER A 497 -5.94 1.58 -32.27
N LEU A 498 -5.07 1.13 -31.39
CA LEU A 498 -5.19 1.33 -29.94
C LEU A 498 -4.99 2.80 -29.55
N LYS A 499 -4.16 3.53 -30.31
CA LYS A 499 -4.02 4.99 -30.17
C LYS A 499 -5.22 5.75 -30.75
N GLY A 500 -5.87 5.22 -31.80
CA GLY A 500 -7.04 5.82 -32.44
C GLY A 500 -8.35 5.72 -31.66
N ILE A 501 -8.47 4.79 -30.69
CA ILE A 501 -9.61 4.72 -29.76
C ILE A 501 -9.73 5.99 -28.88
N LYS A 502 -8.71 6.86 -28.90
CA LYS A 502 -8.73 8.17 -28.22
C LYS A 502 -9.57 9.25 -28.91
N ASN A 503 -10.11 9.01 -30.10
CA ASN A 503 -10.83 10.04 -30.88
C ASN A 503 -12.35 9.82 -31.01
N TYR A 504 -12.91 8.79 -30.36
CA TYR A 504 -14.36 8.59 -30.28
C TYR A 504 -14.78 8.64 -28.82
N ASN A 505 -14.86 9.85 -28.28
CA ASN A 505 -15.78 10.25 -27.18
C ASN A 505 -15.66 11.77 -26.94
#